data_87e93c8002f1df4372ada000b5cedf45
#
_entry.id   87e93c8002f1df4372ada000b5cedf45
#
_cell.length_a   1.000
_cell.length_b   1.000
_cell.length_c   1.000
_cell.angle_alpha   90.00
_cell.angle_beta   90.00
_cell.angle_gamma   90.00
#
_symmetry.space_group_name_H-M   'P 1'
#
loop_
_entity.id
_entity.type
_entity.pdbx_description
1 polymer ?
#
loop_
_entity_poly.entity_id
_entity_poly.type
_entity_poly.pdbx_seq_one_letter_code
_entity_poly.pdbx_strand_id
1 'polypeptide(L)'
;MKESINKKEGAYMTPAEIVDKMINFGDLDYTKNILEPTAGDGNIVMKVIEKKISLGMTPQQAIDSTYGNEFNKERYDDMVKRLKEFCINNNCNFPEKNFTNEDILKKEIDIENYEVITNLPFGSWANSNLPRQIINKFIDRKAIYMTKWSTGCNKKYVQHVKKFENIVFPGIIYDTLLWEYDPEYTEGDIWIYWPLPKLPKHKLRKDWKEILKAHNLEG
;
A
#
# COMPACT_ATOMS: atom_id res chain seq x y z
N MET A 1 -13.10 5.76 -22.17
CA MET A 1 -12.17 4.68 -22.54
C MET A 1 -11.12 4.39 -21.46
N LYS A 2 -10.49 5.41 -20.81
CA LYS A 2 -9.52 5.23 -19.69
C LYS A 2 -10.11 4.46 -18.46
N GLU A 3 -11.35 4.74 -18.07
CA GLU A 3 -11.99 4.02 -16.93
C GLU A 3 -12.20 2.50 -17.14
N SER A 4 -12.40 2.06 -18.38
CA SER A 4 -12.64 0.64 -18.69
C SER A 4 -11.36 -0.21 -18.63
N ILE A 5 -10.20 0.40 -18.91
CA ILE A 5 -8.89 -0.28 -18.85
C ILE A 5 -8.48 -0.46 -17.39
N ASN A 6 -8.63 0.58 -16.58
CA ASN A 6 -8.30 0.55 -15.14
C ASN A 6 -9.11 -0.53 -14.39
N LYS A 7 -10.40 -0.71 -14.71
CA LYS A 7 -11.24 -1.77 -14.09
C LYS A 7 -10.80 -3.18 -14.45
N LYS A 8 -10.31 -3.43 -15.66
CA LYS A 8 -9.81 -4.75 -16.09
C LYS A 8 -8.50 -5.13 -15.40
N GLU A 9 -7.62 -4.16 -15.15
CA GLU A 9 -6.32 -4.38 -14.50
C GLU A 9 -6.42 -4.36 -12.97
N GLY A 10 -7.57 -3.95 -12.40
CA GLY A 10 -7.75 -3.79 -10.95
C GLY A 10 -6.94 -2.64 -10.37
N ALA A 11 -6.46 -1.73 -11.23
CA ALA A 11 -5.70 -0.56 -10.82
C ALA A 11 -6.65 0.61 -10.57
N TYR A 12 -6.61 1.14 -9.37
CA TYR A 12 -7.37 2.31 -8.95
C TYR A 12 -6.40 3.39 -8.46
N MET A 13 -6.58 4.58 -9.03
CA MET A 13 -5.83 5.76 -8.58
C MET A 13 -6.19 6.06 -7.13
N THR A 14 -5.21 6.14 -6.26
CA THR A 14 -5.45 6.42 -4.84
C THR A 14 -5.75 7.92 -4.68
N PRO A 15 -6.95 8.32 -4.20
CA PRO A 15 -7.27 9.73 -3.96
C PRO A 15 -6.32 10.36 -2.93
N ALA A 16 -6.05 11.65 -3.06
CA ALA A 16 -5.10 12.37 -2.22
C ALA A 16 -5.38 12.21 -0.72
N GLU A 17 -6.65 12.31 -0.31
CA GLU A 17 -7.09 12.12 1.08
C GLU A 17 -6.78 10.74 1.64
N ILE A 18 -6.88 9.69 0.80
CA ILE A 18 -6.52 8.32 1.18
C ILE A 18 -4.99 8.18 1.28
N VAL A 19 -4.25 8.81 0.35
CA VAL A 19 -2.78 8.82 0.41
C VAL A 19 -2.30 9.51 1.69
N ASP A 20 -2.87 10.68 2.04
CA ASP A 20 -2.57 11.39 3.30
C ASP A 20 -2.83 10.49 4.51
N LYS A 21 -3.93 9.74 4.50
CA LYS A 21 -4.24 8.79 5.54
C LYS A 21 -3.21 7.67 5.62
N MET A 22 -2.81 7.08 4.49
CA MET A 22 -1.79 6.02 4.43
C MET A 22 -0.45 6.49 5.00
N ILE A 23 0.01 7.69 4.63
CA ILE A 23 1.28 8.27 5.08
C ILE A 23 1.32 8.49 6.61
N ASN A 24 0.17 8.74 7.22
CA ASN A 24 0.07 9.01 8.66
C ASN A 24 -0.51 7.85 9.46
N PHE A 25 -0.73 6.70 8.82
CA PHE A 25 -1.45 5.59 9.43
C PHE A 25 -0.62 4.81 10.45
N GLY A 26 0.60 4.45 10.10
CA GLY A 26 1.48 3.61 10.91
C GLY A 26 2.74 4.33 11.35
N ASP A 27 3.73 3.55 11.73
CA ASP A 27 5.01 4.04 12.24
C ASP A 27 6.19 3.72 11.30
N LEU A 28 5.97 3.78 9.97
CA LEU A 28 7.08 3.69 9.01
C LEU A 28 8.13 4.76 9.31
N ASP A 29 9.38 4.35 9.23
CA ASP A 29 10.51 5.26 9.38
C ASP A 29 10.84 5.94 8.04
N TYR A 30 10.25 7.09 7.81
CA TYR A 30 10.47 7.87 6.59
C TYR A 30 11.90 8.43 6.47
N THR A 31 12.77 8.24 7.44
CA THR A 31 14.21 8.55 7.29
C THR A 31 14.95 7.46 6.52
N LYS A 32 14.40 6.27 6.41
CA LYS A 32 14.90 5.15 5.61
C LYS A 32 14.49 5.23 4.14
N ASN A 33 14.97 4.28 3.36
CA ASN A 33 14.46 4.04 2.02
C ASN A 33 13.01 3.56 2.07
N ILE A 34 12.16 4.11 1.20
CA ILE A 34 10.74 3.70 1.08
C ILE A 34 10.49 3.22 -0.34
N LEU A 35 9.90 2.04 -0.48
CA LEU A 35 9.51 1.45 -1.76
C LEU A 35 7.99 1.42 -1.91
N GLU A 36 7.48 1.95 -3.02
CA GLU A 36 6.13 1.71 -3.54
C GLU A 36 6.22 0.73 -4.73
N PRO A 37 5.91 -0.56 -4.52
CA PRO A 37 6.10 -1.57 -5.58
C PRO A 37 5.03 -1.57 -6.69
N THR A 38 3.94 -0.82 -6.53
CA THR A 38 2.83 -0.73 -7.50
C THR A 38 2.34 0.71 -7.65
N ALA A 39 3.29 1.59 -7.98
CA ALA A 39 3.21 3.04 -7.77
C ALA A 39 2.11 3.78 -8.57
N GLY A 40 1.52 3.15 -9.57
CA GLY A 40 0.53 3.81 -10.41
C GLY A 40 1.09 5.06 -11.08
N ASP A 41 0.36 6.16 -10.98
CA ASP A 41 0.77 7.49 -11.43
C ASP A 41 1.66 8.25 -10.43
N GLY A 42 2.07 7.58 -9.34
CA GLY A 42 3.00 8.12 -8.35
C GLY A 42 2.39 8.96 -7.23
N ASN A 43 1.08 8.87 -6.96
CA ASN A 43 0.44 9.65 -5.88
C ASN A 43 1.07 9.35 -4.51
N ILE A 44 1.27 8.07 -4.17
CA ILE A 44 1.91 7.67 -2.91
C ILE A 44 3.40 8.07 -2.91
N VAL A 45 4.10 7.83 -4.01
CA VAL A 45 5.53 8.21 -4.17
C VAL A 45 5.75 9.69 -3.90
N MET A 46 4.96 10.56 -4.53
CA MET A 46 5.04 12.01 -4.31
C MET A 46 4.80 12.38 -2.85
N LYS A 47 3.82 11.75 -2.22
CA LYS A 47 3.48 12.04 -0.82
C LYS A 47 4.54 11.53 0.16
N VAL A 48 5.21 10.42 -0.13
CA VAL A 48 6.38 9.94 0.62
C VAL A 48 7.51 10.99 0.56
N ILE A 49 7.79 11.54 -0.63
CA ILE A 49 8.80 12.60 -0.80
C ILE A 49 8.42 13.84 0.02
N GLU A 50 7.18 14.31 -0.06
CA GLU A 50 6.68 15.44 0.73
C GLU A 50 6.82 15.18 2.25
N LYS A 51 6.48 13.97 2.70
CA LYS A 51 6.64 13.57 4.12
C LYS A 51 8.09 13.63 4.55
N LYS A 52 9.02 13.11 3.78
CA LYS A 52 10.46 13.15 4.06
C LYS A 52 10.99 14.59 4.17
N ILE A 53 10.55 15.46 3.27
CA ILE A 53 10.88 16.90 3.32
C ILE A 53 10.32 17.53 4.59
N SER A 54 9.10 17.21 4.98
CA SER A 54 8.49 17.73 6.22
C SER A 54 9.23 17.29 7.50
N LEU A 55 10.00 16.21 7.41
CA LEU A 55 10.88 15.70 8.47
C LEU A 55 12.31 16.29 8.41
N GLY A 56 12.56 17.25 7.52
CA GLY A 56 13.83 17.99 7.44
C GLY A 56 14.82 17.49 6.38
N MET A 57 14.44 16.52 5.55
CA MET A 57 15.29 16.13 4.41
C MET A 57 15.28 17.21 3.33
N THR A 58 16.41 17.38 2.65
CA THR A 58 16.43 18.17 1.42
C THR A 58 15.63 17.48 0.33
N PRO A 59 15.11 18.20 -0.70
CA PRO A 59 14.43 17.57 -1.82
C PRO A 59 15.24 16.45 -2.50
N GLN A 60 16.57 16.65 -2.63
CA GLN A 60 17.45 15.62 -3.19
C GLN A 60 17.49 14.36 -2.30
N GLN A 61 17.70 14.51 -0.98
CA GLN A 61 17.72 13.37 -0.06
C GLN A 61 16.39 12.62 -0.04
N ALA A 62 15.27 13.35 -0.09
CA ALA A 62 13.94 12.76 -0.09
C ALA A 62 13.67 11.91 -1.33
N ILE A 63 14.03 12.41 -2.53
CA ILE A 63 13.82 11.65 -3.76
C ILE A 63 14.83 10.51 -3.92
N ASP A 64 16.08 10.68 -3.49
CA ASP A 64 17.15 9.67 -3.56
C ASP A 64 16.83 8.44 -2.68
N SER A 65 16.08 8.64 -1.59
CA SER A 65 15.67 7.57 -0.67
C SER A 65 14.23 7.09 -0.89
N THR A 66 13.62 7.46 -2.04
CA THR A 66 12.27 7.00 -2.42
C THR A 66 12.35 6.20 -3.72
N TYR A 67 11.67 5.05 -3.74
CA TYR A 67 11.69 4.10 -4.84
C TYR A 67 10.26 3.80 -5.28
N GLY A 68 10.07 3.66 -6.58
CA GLY A 68 8.76 3.35 -7.17
C GLY A 68 8.88 2.36 -8.33
N ASN A 69 7.96 1.40 -8.39
CA ASN A 69 7.84 0.51 -9.52
C ASN A 69 6.41 0.49 -10.03
N GLU A 70 6.21 0.57 -11.33
CA GLU A 70 4.92 0.43 -11.98
C GLU A 70 5.04 -0.44 -13.22
N PHE A 71 4.19 -1.46 -13.31
CA PHE A 71 4.19 -2.40 -14.43
C PHE A 71 3.62 -1.81 -15.72
N ASN A 72 2.57 -1.00 -15.59
CA ASN A 72 1.92 -0.36 -16.73
C ASN A 72 2.74 0.84 -17.22
N LYS A 73 3.16 0.79 -18.48
CA LYS A 73 4.06 1.81 -19.07
C LYS A 73 3.47 3.23 -19.08
N GLU A 74 2.18 3.37 -19.38
CA GLU A 74 1.53 4.71 -19.42
C GLU A 74 1.54 5.34 -18.02
N ARG A 75 1.17 4.59 -16.98
CA ARG A 75 1.20 5.08 -15.59
C ARG A 75 2.62 5.37 -15.10
N TYR A 76 3.56 4.51 -15.46
CA TYR A 76 4.98 4.77 -15.18
C TYR A 76 5.45 6.09 -15.81
N ASP A 77 5.11 6.35 -17.06
CA ASP A 77 5.49 7.60 -17.73
C ASP A 77 4.86 8.82 -17.06
N ASP A 78 3.58 8.73 -16.63
CA ASP A 78 2.91 9.77 -15.87
C ASP A 78 3.61 10.03 -14.53
N MET A 79 3.99 8.97 -13.79
CA MET A 79 4.76 9.09 -12.56
C MET A 79 6.12 9.76 -12.78
N VAL A 80 6.89 9.28 -13.74
CA VAL A 80 8.23 9.85 -14.06
C VAL A 80 8.14 11.30 -14.46
N LYS A 81 7.15 11.67 -15.27
CA LYS A 81 6.92 13.07 -15.66
C LYS A 81 6.72 13.96 -14.43
N ARG A 82 5.85 13.57 -13.52
CA ARG A 82 5.58 14.32 -12.28
C ARG A 82 6.83 14.45 -11.39
N LEU A 83 7.61 13.37 -11.26
CA LEU A 83 8.85 13.38 -10.48
C LEU A 83 9.93 14.27 -11.11
N LYS A 84 10.05 14.29 -12.42
CA LYS A 84 10.96 15.21 -13.14
C LYS A 84 10.52 16.67 -12.98
N GLU A 85 9.22 16.94 -13.05
CA GLU A 85 8.68 18.28 -12.77
C GLU A 85 8.97 18.71 -11.31
N PHE A 86 8.82 17.79 -10.34
CA PHE A 86 9.21 18.04 -8.95
C PHE A 86 10.70 18.39 -8.85
N CYS A 87 11.59 17.63 -9.50
CA CYS A 87 13.03 17.90 -9.48
C CYS A 87 13.40 19.26 -10.06
N ILE A 88 12.78 19.64 -11.18
CA ILE A 88 12.99 20.97 -11.80
C ILE A 88 12.58 22.08 -10.81
N ASN A 89 11.40 21.95 -10.20
CA ASN A 89 10.86 22.97 -9.29
C ASN A 89 11.66 23.10 -7.97
N ASN A 90 12.34 22.03 -7.55
CA ASN A 90 13.12 22.00 -6.33
C ASN A 90 14.64 21.99 -6.54
N ASN A 91 15.09 22.21 -7.77
CA ASN A 91 16.51 22.23 -8.15
C ASN A 91 17.28 20.97 -7.65
N CYS A 92 16.72 19.78 -7.90
CA CYS A 92 17.34 18.50 -7.57
C CYS A 92 17.44 17.60 -8.81
N ASN A 93 18.27 16.56 -8.74
CA ASN A 93 18.47 15.61 -9.83
C ASN A 93 17.46 14.47 -9.73
N PHE A 94 16.95 14.02 -10.85
CA PHE A 94 16.06 12.87 -10.92
C PHE A 94 16.88 11.55 -10.85
N PRO A 95 16.67 10.68 -9.83
CA PRO A 95 17.39 9.41 -9.70
C PRO A 95 16.72 8.32 -10.56
N GLU A 96 17.08 8.22 -11.82
CA GLU A 96 16.41 7.31 -12.79
C GLU A 96 16.36 5.85 -12.31
N LYS A 97 17.38 5.38 -11.59
CA LYS A 97 17.45 4.00 -11.11
C LYS A 97 16.41 3.66 -10.03
N ASN A 98 15.89 4.67 -9.35
CA ASN A 98 14.93 4.48 -8.27
C ASN A 98 13.51 4.21 -8.77
N PHE A 99 13.24 4.55 -10.03
CA PHE A 99 11.90 4.43 -10.60
C PHE A 99 11.92 3.52 -11.82
N THR A 100 11.17 2.41 -11.76
CA THR A 100 11.28 1.34 -12.76
C THR A 100 9.94 0.92 -13.33
N ASN A 101 9.98 0.43 -14.58
CA ASN A 101 8.81 -0.13 -15.26
C ASN A 101 9.02 -1.63 -15.47
N GLU A 102 8.81 -2.41 -14.43
CA GLU A 102 9.11 -3.84 -14.43
C GLU A 102 8.00 -4.66 -13.75
N ASP A 103 8.01 -5.98 -14.01
CA ASP A 103 7.21 -6.92 -13.24
C ASP A 103 7.80 -7.08 -11.83
N ILE A 104 7.15 -6.49 -10.85
CA ILE A 104 7.63 -6.48 -9.46
C ILE A 104 7.87 -7.89 -8.90
N LEU A 105 7.16 -8.90 -9.38
CA LEU A 105 7.35 -10.27 -8.91
C LEU A 105 8.67 -10.87 -9.40
N LYS A 106 9.18 -10.40 -10.54
CA LYS A 106 10.43 -10.89 -11.18
C LYS A 106 11.63 -10.00 -10.86
N LYS A 107 11.36 -8.72 -10.55
CA LYS A 107 12.40 -7.73 -10.26
C LYS A 107 13.21 -8.14 -9.04
N GLU A 108 14.53 -8.13 -9.14
CA GLU A 108 15.42 -8.16 -7.99
C GLU A 108 15.41 -6.80 -7.30
N ILE A 109 15.30 -6.80 -5.99
CA ILE A 109 15.24 -5.59 -5.17
C ILE A 109 16.62 -5.34 -4.56
N ASP A 110 17.37 -4.47 -5.21
CA ASP A 110 18.67 -3.99 -4.75
C ASP A 110 18.52 -2.65 -4.03
N ILE A 111 17.82 -2.67 -2.89
CA ILE A 111 17.59 -1.52 -2.02
C ILE A 111 17.91 -1.96 -0.60
N GLU A 112 18.90 -1.32 0.01
CA GLU A 112 19.26 -1.60 1.39
C GLU A 112 18.28 -0.93 2.37
N ASN A 113 17.99 -1.59 3.47
CA ASN A 113 17.25 -1.05 4.61
C ASN A 113 16.02 -0.22 4.22
N TYR A 114 15.06 -0.86 3.52
CA TYR A 114 13.84 -0.22 3.07
C TYR A 114 12.59 -0.74 3.78
N GLU A 115 11.58 0.10 3.81
CA GLU A 115 10.21 -0.22 4.23
C GLU A 115 9.25 -0.02 3.04
N VAL A 116 8.05 -0.58 3.13
CA VAL A 116 7.11 -0.63 2.00
C VAL A 116 5.83 0.14 2.32
N ILE A 117 5.33 0.91 1.35
CA ILE A 117 4.00 1.49 1.41
C ILE A 117 3.31 1.31 0.06
N THR A 118 2.11 0.73 0.03
CA THR A 118 1.46 0.45 -1.24
C THR A 118 -0.05 0.27 -1.15
N ASN A 119 -0.73 0.76 -2.19
CA ASN A 119 -2.08 0.35 -2.52
C ASN A 119 -2.02 -0.78 -3.55
N LEU A 120 -2.20 -2.02 -3.10
CA LEU A 120 -2.10 -3.19 -3.98
C LEU A 120 -3.25 -3.26 -4.98
N PRO A 121 -3.00 -3.76 -6.19
CA PRO A 121 -4.05 -3.91 -7.19
C PRO A 121 -5.17 -4.79 -6.67
N PHE A 122 -6.43 -4.33 -6.80
CA PHE A 122 -7.60 -5.02 -6.28
C PHE A 122 -7.98 -6.30 -7.05
N GLY A 123 -7.17 -6.71 -8.02
CA GLY A 123 -7.25 -7.95 -8.77
C GLY A 123 -8.56 -8.12 -9.56
N SER A 124 -8.45 -8.31 -10.86
CA SER A 124 -9.53 -8.93 -11.63
C SER A 124 -9.64 -10.41 -11.25
N TRP A 125 -10.74 -11.05 -11.58
CA TRP A 125 -10.99 -12.48 -11.34
C TRP A 125 -9.86 -13.40 -11.85
N ALA A 126 -9.09 -12.95 -12.84
CA ALA A 126 -8.00 -13.69 -13.46
C ALA A 126 -6.68 -13.69 -12.66
N ASN A 127 -6.51 -12.74 -11.70
CA ASN A 127 -5.25 -12.57 -10.95
C ASN A 127 -5.50 -12.32 -9.45
N SER A 128 -6.43 -13.07 -8.83
CA SER A 128 -6.79 -12.94 -7.42
C SER A 128 -5.63 -13.14 -6.44
N ASN A 129 -4.52 -13.74 -6.89
CA ASN A 129 -3.34 -14.03 -6.07
C ASN A 129 -2.25 -12.94 -6.14
N LEU A 130 -2.31 -12.01 -7.09
CA LEU A 130 -1.26 -11.00 -7.28
C LEU A 130 -0.96 -10.18 -6.00
N PRO A 131 -1.95 -9.63 -5.29
CA PRO A 131 -1.68 -8.92 -4.03
C PRO A 131 -0.94 -9.80 -3.01
N ARG A 132 -1.34 -11.06 -2.86
CA ARG A 132 -0.68 -12.00 -1.94
C ARG A 132 0.75 -12.33 -2.36
N GLN A 133 1.01 -12.45 -3.64
CA GLN A 133 2.36 -12.68 -4.17
C GLN A 133 3.27 -11.49 -3.88
N ILE A 134 2.75 -10.25 -4.03
CA ILE A 134 3.49 -9.03 -3.71
C ILE A 134 3.76 -8.96 -2.20
N ILE A 135 2.76 -9.19 -1.34
CA ILE A 135 2.98 -9.22 0.12
C ILE A 135 4.03 -10.29 0.48
N ASN A 136 3.94 -11.49 -0.10
CA ASN A 136 4.91 -12.56 0.17
C ASN A 136 6.34 -12.19 -0.26
N LYS A 137 6.50 -11.38 -1.30
CA LYS A 137 7.81 -10.90 -1.75
C LYS A 137 8.47 -9.97 -0.73
N PHE A 138 7.66 -9.22 0.00
CA PHE A 138 8.10 -8.23 1.00
C PHE A 138 7.78 -8.63 2.44
N ILE A 139 7.60 -9.93 2.69
CA ILE A 139 7.14 -10.45 3.98
C ILE A 139 8.14 -10.26 5.13
N ASP A 140 9.39 -9.97 4.82
CA ASP A 140 10.48 -9.65 5.74
C ASP A 140 10.65 -8.14 5.97
N ARG A 141 9.73 -7.33 5.44
CA ARG A 141 9.80 -5.86 5.52
C ARG A 141 8.61 -5.29 6.28
N LYS A 142 8.88 -4.24 7.05
CA LYS A 142 7.83 -3.42 7.62
C LYS A 142 7.07 -2.71 6.50
N ALA A 143 5.75 -2.70 6.59
CA ALA A 143 4.94 -2.19 5.48
C ALA A 143 3.60 -1.59 5.92
N ILE A 144 3.12 -0.62 5.13
CA ILE A 144 1.73 -0.19 5.12
C ILE A 144 1.09 -0.66 3.82
N TYR A 145 0.09 -1.50 3.96
CA TYR A 145 -0.67 -2.04 2.83
C TYR A 145 -2.10 -1.50 2.81
N MET A 146 -2.57 -1.15 1.63
CA MET A 146 -4.00 -1.03 1.37
C MET A 146 -4.43 -2.15 0.45
N THR A 147 -5.42 -2.96 0.88
CA THR A 147 -5.82 -4.18 0.18
C THR A 147 -7.32 -4.41 0.28
N LYS A 148 -7.82 -5.35 -0.51
CA LYS A 148 -9.10 -5.98 -0.19
C LYS A 148 -8.96 -6.68 1.17
N TRP A 149 -10.03 -6.63 1.95
CA TRP A 149 -10.15 -7.33 3.21
C TRP A 149 -9.70 -8.81 3.13
N SER A 150 -10.19 -9.56 2.16
CA SER A 150 -9.86 -10.97 1.98
C SER A 150 -8.37 -11.26 1.75
N THR A 151 -7.58 -10.24 1.42
CA THR A 151 -6.12 -10.34 1.27
C THR A 151 -5.43 -10.16 2.61
N GLY A 152 -5.75 -9.11 3.36
CA GLY A 152 -5.11 -8.78 4.65
C GLY A 152 -5.44 -9.77 5.77
N CYS A 153 -6.62 -10.38 5.75
CA CYS A 153 -7.07 -11.34 6.76
C CYS A 153 -6.54 -12.78 6.59
N ASN A 154 -5.42 -12.95 5.93
CA ASN A 154 -4.77 -14.25 5.82
C ASN A 154 -4.03 -14.58 7.13
N LYS A 155 -4.22 -15.81 7.65
CA LYS A 155 -3.55 -16.30 8.87
C LYS A 155 -2.03 -16.08 8.88
N LYS A 156 -1.41 -16.12 7.71
CA LYS A 156 0.04 -15.92 7.55
C LYS A 156 0.50 -14.51 7.95
N TYR A 157 -0.37 -13.50 7.78
CA TYR A 157 -0.01 -12.09 8.02
C TYR A 157 -0.55 -11.56 9.34
N VAL A 158 -1.71 -12.06 9.76
CA VAL A 158 -2.49 -11.51 10.89
C VAL A 158 -1.69 -11.38 12.17
N GLN A 159 -0.84 -12.35 12.47
CA GLN A 159 0.01 -12.34 13.68
C GLN A 159 1.03 -11.18 13.69
N HIS A 160 1.34 -10.59 12.53
CA HIS A 160 2.30 -9.52 12.37
C HIS A 160 1.63 -8.16 12.07
N VAL A 161 0.31 -8.07 12.16
CA VAL A 161 -0.42 -6.83 11.95
C VAL A 161 -0.48 -6.03 13.24
N LYS A 162 0.14 -4.86 13.26
CA LYS A 162 0.16 -3.96 14.42
C LYS A 162 -1.09 -3.11 14.51
N LYS A 163 -1.60 -2.67 13.37
CA LYS A 163 -2.73 -1.76 13.28
C LYS A 163 -3.50 -2.00 12.00
N PHE A 164 -4.81 -1.82 12.03
CA PHE A 164 -5.64 -1.85 10.82
C PHE A 164 -6.83 -0.90 10.92
N GLU A 165 -7.36 -0.49 9.79
CA GLU A 165 -8.55 0.33 9.68
C GLU A 165 -9.32 0.03 8.40
N ASN A 166 -10.65 0.08 8.47
CA ASN A 166 -11.54 0.05 7.32
C ASN A 166 -11.49 1.38 6.59
N ILE A 167 -11.31 1.32 5.29
CA ILE A 167 -11.33 2.49 4.43
C ILE A 167 -12.51 2.39 3.46
N VAL A 168 -13.33 3.41 3.43
CA VAL A 168 -14.31 3.59 2.35
C VAL A 168 -13.58 4.24 1.18
N PHE A 169 -13.37 3.48 0.13
CA PHE A 169 -12.70 3.98 -1.08
C PHE A 169 -13.76 4.40 -2.10
N PRO A 170 -13.86 5.68 -2.47
CA PRO A 170 -14.85 6.15 -3.43
C PRO A 170 -14.77 5.40 -4.75
N GLY A 171 -15.90 4.85 -5.20
CA GLY A 171 -15.99 4.09 -6.46
C GLY A 171 -15.54 2.64 -6.39
N ILE A 172 -15.09 2.14 -5.24
CA ILE A 172 -14.81 0.72 -5.02
C ILE A 172 -15.92 0.09 -4.18
N ILE A 173 -16.51 -0.99 -4.70
CA ILE A 173 -17.59 -1.74 -4.03
C ILE A 173 -17.05 -2.70 -2.97
N TYR A 174 -15.72 -2.83 -2.87
CA TYR A 174 -15.07 -3.79 -1.99
C TYR A 174 -14.68 -3.16 -0.66
N ASP A 175 -14.88 -3.92 0.39
CA ASP A 175 -14.33 -3.58 1.70
C ASP A 175 -12.80 -3.49 1.59
N THR A 176 -12.27 -2.33 1.88
CA THR A 176 -10.84 -2.02 1.76
C THR A 176 -10.24 -1.89 3.14
N LEU A 177 -9.13 -2.56 3.34
CA LEU A 177 -8.37 -2.57 4.59
C LEU A 177 -7.06 -1.81 4.40
N LEU A 178 -6.83 -0.83 5.26
CA LEU A 178 -5.51 -0.24 5.49
C LEU A 178 -4.91 -0.91 6.73
N TRP A 179 -3.70 -1.43 6.61
CA TRP A 179 -3.06 -2.16 7.69
C TRP A 179 -1.55 -2.00 7.70
N GLU A 180 -1.01 -1.97 8.90
CA GLU A 180 0.42 -1.95 9.18
C GLU A 180 0.91 -3.35 9.49
N TYR A 181 1.91 -3.78 8.76
CA TYR A 181 2.59 -5.06 8.91
C TYR A 181 4.01 -4.83 9.42
N ASP A 182 4.38 -5.58 10.44
CA ASP A 182 5.73 -5.56 10.99
C ASP A 182 6.17 -7.02 11.26
N PRO A 183 7.15 -7.55 10.54
CA PRO A 183 7.58 -8.94 10.69
C PRO A 183 8.16 -9.26 12.09
N GLU A 184 8.61 -8.24 12.82
CA GLU A 184 9.14 -8.41 14.18
C GLU A 184 8.04 -8.37 15.25
N TYR A 185 6.83 -7.93 14.89
CA TYR A 185 5.69 -7.90 15.78
C TYR A 185 5.13 -9.31 15.97
N THR A 186 5.10 -9.82 17.21
CA THR A 186 4.68 -11.19 17.53
C THR A 186 3.51 -11.27 18.53
N GLU A 187 3.05 -10.14 19.06
CA GLU A 187 1.98 -10.08 20.06
C GLU A 187 0.56 -10.28 19.48
N GLY A 188 0.51 -10.51 18.18
CA GLY A 188 -0.74 -10.46 17.44
C GLY A 188 -1.49 -11.77 17.40
N ASP A 189 -2.11 -12.19 18.48
CA ASP A 189 -3.42 -12.85 18.44
C ASP A 189 -4.53 -11.88 18.01
N ILE A 190 -4.17 -10.82 17.27
CA ILE A 190 -5.12 -9.91 16.70
C ILE A 190 -5.81 -10.65 15.54
N TRP A 191 -6.83 -11.39 15.91
CA TRP A 191 -7.86 -11.74 14.97
C TRP A 191 -8.41 -10.41 14.48
N ILE A 192 -8.16 -10.08 13.22
CA ILE A 192 -8.82 -8.96 12.56
C ILE A 192 -10.30 -9.33 12.49
N TYR A 193 -11.02 -8.98 13.53
CA TYR A 193 -12.46 -9.12 13.58
C TYR A 193 -13.03 -7.93 12.82
N TRP A 194 -13.55 -8.26 11.69
CA TRP A 194 -14.17 -7.36 10.79
C TRP A 194 -15.57 -6.98 11.30
N PRO A 195 -15.93 -5.72 11.45
CA PRO A 195 -17.31 -5.32 11.54
C PRO A 195 -17.93 -5.60 10.16
N LEU A 196 -18.62 -6.71 10.03
CA LEU A 196 -19.14 -7.20 8.76
C LEU A 196 -20.62 -6.83 8.58
N PRO A 197 -20.92 -5.66 8.01
CA PRO A 197 -22.32 -5.46 7.56
C PRO A 197 -22.67 -6.30 6.33
N LYS A 198 -21.71 -6.89 5.61
CA LYS A 198 -21.96 -7.40 4.25
C LYS A 198 -21.50 -8.81 3.93
N LEU A 199 -20.83 -9.54 4.83
CA LEU A 199 -20.55 -10.95 4.56
C LEU A 199 -21.81 -11.80 4.75
N PRO A 200 -22.02 -12.80 3.89
CA PRO A 200 -23.10 -13.74 4.08
C PRO A 200 -23.01 -14.38 5.48
N LYS A 201 -24.09 -14.32 6.25
CA LYS A 201 -24.14 -14.77 7.66
C LYS A 201 -23.57 -16.19 7.88
N HIS A 202 -23.59 -17.05 6.88
CA HIS A 202 -23.04 -18.41 6.94
C HIS A 202 -21.51 -18.50 6.97
N LYS A 203 -20.81 -17.38 6.69
CA LYS A 203 -19.33 -17.30 6.77
C LYS A 203 -18.82 -16.74 8.09
N LEU A 204 -19.72 -16.27 8.94
CA LEU A 204 -19.38 -15.73 10.25
C LEU A 204 -19.25 -16.86 11.26
N ARG A 205 -18.27 -16.79 12.16
CA ARG A 205 -18.22 -17.66 13.33
C ARG A 205 -19.46 -17.42 14.19
N LYS A 206 -19.94 -18.47 14.89
CA LYS A 206 -21.12 -18.37 15.76
C LYS A 206 -20.97 -17.31 16.86
N ASP A 207 -19.75 -17.06 17.29
CA ASP A 207 -19.35 -16.15 18.37
C ASP A 207 -18.93 -14.74 17.89
N TRP A 208 -19.14 -14.41 16.60
CA TRP A 208 -18.64 -13.15 16.04
C TRP A 208 -19.17 -11.89 16.75
N LYS A 209 -20.41 -11.90 17.23
CA LYS A 209 -21.01 -10.78 17.97
C LYS A 209 -20.32 -10.56 19.32
N GLU A 210 -20.01 -11.65 20.03
CA GLU A 210 -19.31 -11.57 21.31
C GLU A 210 -17.90 -11.03 21.14
N ILE A 211 -17.26 -11.41 20.06
CA ILE A 211 -15.93 -10.97 19.68
C ILE A 211 -15.93 -9.47 19.33
N LEU A 212 -16.88 -8.99 18.49
CA LEU A 212 -17.01 -7.56 18.19
C LEU A 212 -17.23 -6.74 19.46
N LYS A 213 -18.09 -7.23 20.36
CA LYS A 213 -18.36 -6.58 21.66
C LYS A 213 -17.12 -6.51 22.53
N ALA A 214 -16.37 -7.59 22.65
CA ALA A 214 -15.14 -7.65 23.44
C ALA A 214 -14.06 -6.66 22.96
N HIS A 215 -14.07 -6.32 21.68
CA HIS A 215 -13.10 -5.39 21.06
C HIS A 215 -13.65 -3.98 20.78
N ASN A 216 -14.84 -3.62 21.32
CA ASN A 216 -15.52 -2.33 21.09
C ASN A 216 -15.70 -1.98 19.60
N LEU A 217 -15.90 -2.99 18.76
CA LEU A 217 -16.06 -2.86 17.30
C LEU A 217 -17.54 -2.95 16.86
N GLU A 218 -18.49 -2.83 17.80
CA GLU A 218 -19.91 -2.71 17.50
C GLU A 218 -20.17 -1.30 16.97
N GLY A 219 -20.40 -1.17 15.63
CA GLY A 219 -20.90 0.02 14.96
C GLY A 219 -22.40 -0.08 14.70
#